data_a754240a00408b2ba010b5ebd5a6bfe7
#
_entry.id   a754240a00408b2ba010b5ebd5a6bfe7
#
_cell.length_a   1.000
_cell.length_b   1.000
_cell.length_c   1.000
_cell.angle_alpha   90.00
_cell.angle_beta   90.00
_cell.angle_gamma   90.00
#
_symmetry.space_group_name_H-M   'P 1'
#
loop_
_entity.id
_entity.type
_entity.pdbx_description
1 polymer ?
#
loop_
_entity_poly.entity_id
_entity_poly.type
_entity_poly.pdbx_seq_one_letter_code
_entity_poly.pdbx_strand_id
1 'polypeptide(L)'
;MIPRSSKTRRPMTVDGKPMSTNNARRETLAKSWTFAPAWRAGQRCLIPVTSWVESYWGLGSRNVWWSFRRADGQPAALAGLYSEWTDPETGELVPNYTMITQPADGHPLLSLMHRPGKEKRGVVLLEQQDWDAWLHGTPDQADALIKLPPLGALRSGAEKPEEEGLLPAEQLLALKAEE
;
A
#
# COMPACT_ATOMS: atom_id res chain seq x y z
N MET A 1 -9.29 -6.70 -2.43
CA MET A 1 -9.87 -7.92 -1.80
C MET A 1 -11.37 -7.96 -2.02
N ILE A 2 -11.95 -9.10 -2.38
CA ILE A 2 -13.39 -9.25 -2.60
C ILE A 2 -14.07 -9.52 -1.25
N PRO A 3 -15.07 -8.70 -0.85
CA PRO A 3 -15.85 -9.00 0.36
C PRO A 3 -16.57 -10.34 0.25
N ARG A 4 -16.61 -11.11 1.33
CA ARG A 4 -17.27 -12.44 1.33
C ARG A 4 -18.74 -12.42 0.93
N SER A 5 -19.44 -11.33 1.22
CA SER A 5 -20.84 -11.12 0.84
C SER A 5 -21.04 -10.51 -0.56
N SER A 6 -19.97 -10.27 -1.32
CA SER A 6 -20.12 -9.76 -2.67
C SER A 6 -20.78 -10.76 -3.58
N LYS A 7 -21.73 -10.30 -4.38
CA LYS A 7 -22.42 -11.14 -5.39
C LYS A 7 -21.61 -11.30 -6.68
N THR A 8 -20.56 -10.49 -6.86
CA THR A 8 -19.75 -10.49 -8.08
C THR A 8 -18.27 -10.30 -7.74
N ARG A 9 -17.38 -10.66 -8.68
CA ARG A 9 -15.92 -10.42 -8.57
C ARG A 9 -15.56 -8.94 -8.45
N ARG A 10 -16.42 -8.04 -8.94
CA ARG A 10 -16.28 -6.58 -8.79
C ARG A 10 -17.26 -6.12 -7.72
N PRO A 11 -16.81 -5.96 -6.47
CA PRO A 11 -17.70 -5.50 -5.41
C PRO A 11 -18.21 -4.10 -5.70
N MET A 12 -19.47 -3.88 -5.40
CA MET A 12 -20.15 -2.61 -5.61
C MET A 12 -20.59 -2.01 -4.27
N THR A 13 -20.64 -0.70 -4.21
CA THR A 13 -21.28 0.02 -3.10
C THR A 13 -22.80 -0.13 -3.19
N VAL A 14 -23.49 0.26 -2.12
CA VAL A 14 -24.97 0.28 -2.09
C VAL A 14 -25.52 1.17 -3.22
N ASP A 15 -24.81 2.23 -3.59
CA ASP A 15 -25.18 3.17 -4.67
C ASP A 15 -24.80 2.64 -6.07
N GLY A 16 -24.38 1.39 -6.20
CA GLY A 16 -24.02 0.79 -7.47
C GLY A 16 -22.68 1.25 -8.06
N LYS A 17 -21.79 1.87 -7.27
CA LYS A 17 -20.46 2.27 -7.71
C LYS A 17 -19.43 1.18 -7.41
N PRO A 18 -18.40 0.99 -8.26
CA PRO A 18 -17.32 0.06 -7.95
C PRO A 18 -16.62 0.42 -6.64
N MET A 19 -16.43 -0.59 -5.79
CA MET A 19 -15.64 -0.44 -4.56
C MET A 19 -14.15 -0.61 -4.87
N SER A 20 -13.33 0.34 -4.39
CA SER A 20 -11.88 0.17 -4.37
C SER A 20 -11.48 -0.62 -3.13
N THR A 21 -11.07 -1.87 -3.31
CA THR A 21 -10.70 -2.79 -2.24
C THR A 21 -9.29 -3.35 -2.38
N ASN A 22 -8.47 -2.76 -3.24
CA ASN A 22 -7.06 -3.09 -3.43
C ASN A 22 -6.16 -2.53 -2.31
N ASN A 23 -6.63 -1.50 -1.58
CA ASN A 23 -5.91 -0.92 -0.44
C ASN A 23 -6.78 -0.99 0.81
N ALA A 24 -6.27 -1.64 1.85
CA ALA A 24 -6.88 -1.67 3.18
C ALA A 24 -6.23 -0.57 4.04
N ARG A 25 -7.04 0.29 4.62
CA ARG A 25 -6.57 1.37 5.49
C ARG A 25 -6.32 0.83 6.90
N ARG A 26 -5.12 1.04 7.46
CA ARG A 26 -4.78 0.64 8.83
C ARG A 26 -5.83 1.08 9.84
N GLU A 27 -6.29 2.32 9.75
CA GLU A 27 -7.19 2.97 10.71
C GLU A 27 -8.56 2.28 10.77
N THR A 28 -8.92 1.54 9.74
CA THR A 28 -10.21 0.86 9.63
C THR A 28 -10.11 -0.66 9.53
N LEU A 29 -8.91 -1.24 9.57
CA LEU A 29 -8.70 -2.70 9.41
C LEU A 29 -9.60 -3.51 10.33
N ALA A 30 -9.59 -3.24 11.62
CA ALA A 30 -10.35 -3.97 12.62
C ALA A 30 -11.86 -3.71 12.60
N LYS A 31 -12.31 -2.68 11.86
CA LYS A 31 -13.71 -2.21 11.82
C LYS A 31 -14.39 -2.43 10.46
N SER A 32 -13.61 -2.45 9.38
CA SER A 32 -14.15 -2.61 8.02
C SER A 32 -14.78 -3.97 7.83
N TRP A 33 -16.03 -4.01 7.41
CA TRP A 33 -16.72 -5.26 7.09
C TRP A 33 -16.01 -6.09 6.00
N THR A 34 -15.25 -5.45 5.13
CA THR A 34 -14.45 -6.11 4.08
C THR A 34 -13.18 -6.74 4.65
N PHE A 35 -12.45 -6.02 5.51
CA PHE A 35 -11.10 -6.41 5.90
C PHE A 35 -11.00 -7.01 7.30
N ALA A 36 -11.90 -6.62 8.22
CA ALA A 36 -11.85 -7.08 9.61
C ALA A 36 -11.95 -8.60 9.78
N PRO A 37 -12.73 -9.35 8.99
CA PRO A 37 -12.75 -10.82 9.11
C PRO A 37 -11.37 -11.43 8.84
N ALA A 38 -10.69 -11.00 7.77
CA ALA A 38 -9.35 -11.48 7.43
C ALA A 38 -8.30 -11.04 8.47
N TRP A 39 -8.39 -9.79 8.93
CA TRP A 39 -7.49 -9.26 9.96
C TRP A 39 -7.57 -10.07 11.26
N ARG A 40 -8.79 -10.29 11.78
CA ARG A 40 -9.02 -11.05 13.01
C ARG A 40 -8.65 -12.52 12.90
N ALA A 41 -8.83 -13.10 11.72
CA ALA A 41 -8.46 -14.49 11.45
C ALA A 41 -6.96 -14.68 11.19
N GLY A 42 -6.15 -13.60 11.24
CA GLY A 42 -4.72 -13.69 10.95
C GLY A 42 -4.40 -14.00 9.50
N GLN A 43 -5.31 -13.76 8.56
CA GLN A 43 -5.11 -13.98 7.13
C GLN A 43 -4.23 -12.87 6.53
N ARG A 44 -2.96 -12.85 6.94
CA ARG A 44 -1.94 -11.90 6.50
C ARG A 44 -1.04 -12.54 5.46
N CYS A 45 -0.57 -11.74 4.51
CA CYS A 45 0.34 -12.19 3.47
C CYS A 45 1.46 -11.17 3.23
N LEU A 46 2.52 -11.64 2.61
CA LEU A 46 3.58 -10.83 2.04
C LEU A 46 3.28 -10.64 0.55
N ILE A 47 3.33 -9.40 0.08
CA ILE A 47 3.17 -9.09 -1.34
C ILE A 47 4.56 -8.75 -1.88
N PRO A 48 5.21 -9.66 -2.63
CA PRO A 48 6.53 -9.41 -3.19
C PRO A 48 6.44 -8.44 -4.36
N VAL A 49 7.27 -7.41 -4.34
CA VAL A 49 7.38 -6.43 -5.42
C VAL A 49 8.84 -6.04 -5.65
N THR A 50 9.21 -5.75 -6.89
CA THR A 50 10.51 -5.16 -7.23
C THR A 50 10.45 -3.64 -7.18
N SER A 51 9.27 -3.08 -7.41
CA SER A 51 8.97 -1.64 -7.31
C SER A 51 7.47 -1.44 -7.13
N TRP A 52 7.09 -0.25 -6.67
CA TRP A 52 5.71 0.24 -6.72
C TRP A 52 5.71 1.69 -7.19
N VAL A 53 4.57 2.15 -7.65
CA VAL A 53 4.41 3.47 -8.25
C VAL A 53 3.35 4.26 -7.51
N GLU A 54 3.65 5.54 -7.25
CA GLU A 54 2.72 6.49 -6.66
C GLU A 54 2.61 7.73 -7.55
N SER A 55 1.55 8.46 -7.34
CA SER A 55 1.27 9.69 -8.06
C SER A 55 1.95 10.87 -7.38
N TYR A 56 3.05 11.40 -7.93
CA TYR A 56 3.78 12.54 -7.40
C TYR A 56 3.20 13.86 -7.91
N TRP A 57 2.98 14.79 -6.97
CA TRP A 57 2.41 16.11 -7.25
C TRP A 57 3.24 17.27 -6.66
N GLY A 58 4.44 16.98 -6.12
CA GLY A 58 5.18 17.89 -5.25
C GLY A 58 5.59 19.23 -5.87
N LEU A 59 5.87 19.29 -7.18
CA LEU A 59 6.47 20.46 -7.82
C LEU A 59 5.60 21.08 -8.91
N GLY A 60 4.32 20.72 -9.05
CA GLY A 60 3.55 21.28 -10.13
C GLY A 60 2.09 20.89 -10.23
N SER A 61 1.46 21.33 -11.30
CA SER A 61 0.07 21.05 -11.63
C SER A 61 -0.12 19.69 -12.32
N ARG A 62 0.95 18.97 -12.61
CA ARG A 62 0.93 17.69 -13.32
C ARG A 62 1.29 16.55 -12.40
N ASN A 63 0.58 15.44 -12.59
CA ASN A 63 0.92 14.17 -12.01
C ASN A 63 2.12 13.56 -12.73
N VAL A 64 3.15 13.17 -11.99
CA VAL A 64 4.26 12.35 -12.46
C VAL A 64 4.15 10.99 -11.77
N TRP A 65 4.25 9.90 -12.53
CA TRP A 65 4.34 8.57 -11.96
C TRP A 65 5.72 8.39 -11.34
N TRP A 66 5.75 8.14 -10.02
CA TRP A 66 6.95 8.06 -9.21
C TRP A 66 7.18 6.65 -8.72
N SER A 67 8.29 6.07 -9.12
CA SER A 67 8.65 4.69 -8.77
C SER A 67 9.44 4.65 -7.47
N PHE A 68 9.16 3.66 -6.65
CA PHE A 68 9.83 3.34 -5.40
C PHE A 68 10.41 1.95 -5.45
N ARG A 69 11.59 1.77 -4.84
CA ARG A 69 12.28 0.48 -4.67
C ARG A 69 12.99 0.47 -3.33
N ARG A 70 13.38 -0.70 -2.88
CA ARG A 70 14.32 -0.79 -1.75
C ARG A 70 15.67 -0.18 -2.12
N ALA A 71 16.29 0.52 -1.16
CA ALA A 71 17.60 1.14 -1.37
C ALA A 71 18.73 0.12 -1.61
N ASP A 72 18.60 -1.09 -1.04
CA ASP A 72 19.55 -2.20 -1.18
C ASP A 72 19.38 -2.98 -2.51
N GLY A 73 18.40 -2.61 -3.34
CA GLY A 73 18.12 -3.27 -4.62
C GLY A 73 17.44 -4.63 -4.53
N GLN A 74 17.15 -5.12 -3.32
CA GLN A 74 16.42 -6.37 -3.13
C GLN A 74 14.91 -6.19 -3.38
N PRO A 75 14.17 -7.27 -3.70
CA PRO A 75 12.72 -7.21 -3.73
C PRO A 75 12.15 -6.76 -2.37
N ALA A 76 11.09 -5.98 -2.41
CA ALA A 76 10.34 -5.57 -1.23
C ALA A 76 9.24 -6.59 -0.91
N ALA A 77 8.89 -6.69 0.37
CA ALA A 77 7.68 -7.37 0.83
C ALA A 77 6.73 -6.33 1.42
N LEU A 78 5.59 -6.12 0.77
CA LEU A 78 4.55 -5.23 1.30
C LEU A 78 3.58 -6.02 2.17
N ALA A 79 3.11 -5.40 3.25
CA ALA A 79 2.11 -5.98 4.14
C ALA A 79 0.75 -6.08 3.45
N GLY A 80 0.16 -7.27 3.46
CA GLY A 80 -1.14 -7.53 2.87
C GLY A 80 -2.05 -8.40 3.72
N LEU A 81 -3.32 -8.40 3.35
CA LEU A 81 -4.30 -9.39 3.80
C LEU A 81 -4.75 -10.22 2.60
N TYR A 82 -5.09 -11.48 2.85
CA TYR A 82 -5.70 -12.32 1.84
C TYR A 82 -7.06 -12.87 2.30
N SER A 83 -7.86 -13.28 1.36
CA SER A 83 -9.08 -14.04 1.63
C SER A 83 -9.44 -14.88 0.42
N GLU A 84 -10.41 -15.74 0.59
CA GLU A 84 -11.06 -16.48 -0.49
C GLU A 84 -12.51 -16.02 -0.60
N TRP A 85 -12.96 -15.86 -1.83
CA TRP A 85 -14.33 -15.55 -2.17
C TRP A 85 -14.87 -16.67 -3.05
N THR A 86 -16.04 -17.20 -2.67
CA THR A 86 -16.73 -18.22 -3.46
C THR A 86 -17.66 -17.52 -4.43
N ASP A 87 -17.48 -17.76 -5.72
CA ASP A 87 -18.37 -17.29 -6.75
C ASP A 87 -19.76 -17.93 -6.57
N PRO A 88 -20.81 -17.15 -6.31
CA PRO A 88 -22.12 -17.70 -6.04
C PRO A 88 -22.80 -18.36 -7.27
N GLU A 89 -22.31 -18.07 -8.48
CA GLU A 89 -22.86 -18.64 -9.73
C GLU A 89 -22.16 -19.95 -10.10
N THR A 90 -20.85 -20.02 -9.91
CA THR A 90 -20.03 -21.13 -10.38
C THR A 90 -19.53 -22.04 -9.27
N GLY A 91 -19.54 -21.58 -8.01
CA GLY A 91 -18.92 -22.25 -6.87
C GLY A 91 -17.40 -22.17 -6.85
N GLU A 92 -16.77 -21.45 -7.78
CA GLU A 92 -15.31 -21.30 -7.86
C GLU A 92 -14.78 -20.56 -6.63
N LEU A 93 -13.72 -21.10 -6.02
CA LEU A 93 -12.94 -20.41 -4.98
C LEU A 93 -11.93 -19.47 -5.63
N VAL A 94 -12.08 -18.18 -5.38
CA VAL A 94 -11.22 -17.13 -5.93
C VAL A 94 -10.35 -16.55 -4.82
N PRO A 95 -9.06 -16.93 -4.75
CA PRO A 95 -8.13 -16.31 -3.82
C PRO A 95 -7.91 -14.86 -4.23
N ASN A 96 -7.88 -13.98 -3.25
CA ASN A 96 -7.72 -12.55 -3.48
C ASN A 96 -7.03 -11.88 -2.29
N TYR A 97 -6.41 -10.72 -2.53
CA TYR A 97 -5.65 -10.02 -1.51
C TYR A 97 -5.83 -8.49 -1.61
N THR A 98 -5.32 -7.80 -0.61
CA THR A 98 -5.23 -6.34 -0.54
C THR A 98 -3.94 -5.94 0.14
N MET A 99 -3.33 -4.81 -0.27
CA MET A 99 -2.21 -4.25 0.47
C MET A 99 -2.70 -3.34 1.60
N ILE A 100 -1.91 -3.22 2.65
CA ILE A 100 -2.19 -2.30 3.76
C ILE A 100 -1.51 -0.97 3.48
N THR A 101 -2.25 0.10 3.72
CA THR A 101 -1.74 1.47 3.65
C THR A 101 -2.05 2.22 4.94
N GLN A 102 -1.25 3.23 5.24
CA GLN A 102 -1.46 4.10 6.40
C GLN A 102 -1.22 5.57 6.05
N PRO A 103 -1.66 6.52 6.91
CA PRO A 103 -1.39 7.94 6.72
C PRO A 103 0.11 8.24 6.59
N ALA A 104 0.47 9.14 5.70
CA ALA A 104 1.85 9.49 5.38
C ALA A 104 2.14 11.00 5.42
N ASP A 105 1.26 11.80 6.04
CA ASP A 105 1.37 13.26 6.05
C ASP A 105 2.67 13.77 6.68
N GLY A 106 3.22 13.05 7.66
CA GLY A 106 4.50 13.40 8.32
C GLY A 106 5.73 12.80 7.67
N HIS A 107 5.59 11.99 6.62
CA HIS A 107 6.75 11.34 6.00
C HIS A 107 7.40 12.27 4.97
N PRO A 108 8.74 12.52 5.03
CA PRO A 108 9.40 13.51 4.18
C PRO A 108 9.15 13.33 2.68
N LEU A 109 9.09 12.08 2.21
CA LEU A 109 8.94 11.75 0.80
C LEU A 109 7.50 11.36 0.43
N LEU A 110 6.85 10.47 1.21
CA LEU A 110 5.53 9.97 0.87
C LEU A 110 4.43 11.03 1.01
N SER A 111 4.65 12.07 1.81
CA SER A 111 3.74 13.22 1.91
C SER A 111 3.63 14.02 0.60
N LEU A 112 4.59 13.86 -0.31
CA LEU A 112 4.61 14.52 -1.61
C LEU A 112 3.79 13.78 -2.68
N MET A 113 3.43 12.54 -2.36
CA MET A 113 2.61 11.71 -3.23
C MET A 113 1.14 12.14 -3.12
N HIS A 114 0.36 11.69 -4.08
CA HIS A 114 -1.06 12.03 -4.22
C HIS A 114 -1.35 13.53 -4.41
N ARG A 115 -2.49 13.80 -4.99
CA ARG A 115 -2.92 15.16 -5.34
C ARG A 115 -2.96 16.06 -4.09
N PRO A 116 -2.56 17.35 -4.20
CA PRO A 116 -2.76 18.34 -3.14
C PRO A 116 -4.21 18.36 -2.65
N GLY A 117 -4.41 18.50 -1.34
CA GLY A 117 -5.72 18.45 -0.71
C GLY A 117 -6.34 17.05 -0.59
N LYS A 118 -5.64 16.00 -1.02
CA LYS A 118 -6.01 14.60 -0.78
C LYS A 118 -5.16 14.00 0.33
N GLU A 119 -5.74 13.04 1.04
CA GLU A 119 -5.06 12.27 2.06
C GLU A 119 -3.77 11.66 1.53
N LYS A 120 -2.70 11.80 2.28
CA LYS A 120 -1.39 11.21 1.97
C LYS A 120 -1.30 9.83 2.59
N ARG A 121 -0.96 8.86 1.78
CA ARG A 121 -0.88 7.47 2.23
C ARG A 121 0.40 6.83 1.72
N GLY A 122 0.90 5.84 2.48
CA GLY A 122 2.03 5.04 2.08
C GLY A 122 1.77 3.56 2.34
N VAL A 123 2.45 2.72 1.59
CA VAL A 123 2.48 1.27 1.78
C VAL A 123 3.31 0.92 3.01
N VAL A 124 3.10 -0.28 3.54
CA VAL A 124 3.85 -0.83 4.66
C VAL A 124 4.88 -1.81 4.12
N LEU A 125 6.15 -1.45 4.26
CA LEU A 125 7.28 -2.31 3.92
C LEU A 125 7.63 -3.17 5.14
N LEU A 126 7.74 -4.48 4.94
CA LEU A 126 8.14 -5.44 5.98
C LEU A 126 9.58 -5.89 5.74
N GLU A 127 10.42 -5.75 6.76
CA GLU A 127 11.76 -6.31 6.74
C GLU A 127 11.71 -7.82 6.96
N GLN A 128 12.71 -8.55 6.43
CA GLN A 128 12.71 -10.01 6.46
C GLN A 128 12.61 -10.60 7.87
N GLN A 129 13.24 -9.94 8.84
CA GLN A 129 13.18 -10.33 10.24
C GLN A 129 11.79 -10.25 10.86
N ASP A 130 10.89 -9.46 10.29
CA ASP A 130 9.52 -9.23 10.76
C ASP A 130 8.49 -10.15 10.09
N TRP A 131 8.90 -10.91 9.06
CA TRP A 131 7.94 -11.70 8.27
C TRP A 131 7.21 -12.76 9.08
N ASP A 132 7.92 -13.46 9.96
CA ASP A 132 7.29 -14.50 10.79
C ASP A 132 6.29 -13.90 11.77
N ALA A 133 6.67 -12.82 12.45
CA ALA A 133 5.77 -12.09 13.35
C ALA A 133 4.58 -11.47 12.58
N TRP A 134 4.78 -11.02 11.35
CA TRP A 134 3.69 -10.56 10.50
C TRP A 134 2.72 -11.69 10.15
N LEU A 135 3.22 -12.81 9.68
CA LEU A 135 2.40 -13.91 9.18
C LEU A 135 1.69 -14.68 10.28
N HIS A 136 2.36 -14.91 11.43
CA HIS A 136 1.91 -15.84 12.46
C HIS A 136 1.68 -15.20 13.83
N GLY A 137 2.11 -13.95 14.04
CA GLY A 137 1.93 -13.23 15.30
C GLY A 137 0.46 -12.88 15.60
N THR A 138 0.22 -12.42 16.81
CA THR A 138 -1.10 -11.89 17.21
C THR A 138 -1.47 -10.63 16.39
N PRO A 139 -2.75 -10.22 16.35
CA PRO A 139 -3.13 -8.95 15.72
C PRO A 139 -2.36 -7.74 16.27
N ASP A 140 -2.08 -7.71 17.58
CA ASP A 140 -1.33 -6.60 18.21
C ASP A 140 0.14 -6.58 17.78
N GLN A 141 0.78 -7.76 17.69
CA GLN A 141 2.13 -7.89 17.17
C GLN A 141 2.20 -7.45 15.71
N ALA A 142 1.24 -7.86 14.90
CA ALA A 142 1.17 -7.44 13.50
C ALA A 142 0.88 -5.94 13.36
N ASP A 143 0.00 -5.36 14.17
CA ASP A 143 -0.27 -3.91 14.13
C ASP A 143 0.97 -3.08 14.49
N ALA A 144 1.79 -3.55 15.41
CA ALA A 144 3.05 -2.89 15.77
C ALA A 144 4.08 -2.84 14.61
N LEU A 145 3.95 -3.72 13.62
CA LEU A 145 4.77 -3.75 12.41
C LEU A 145 4.25 -2.83 11.29
N ILE A 146 3.04 -2.30 11.41
CA ILE A 146 2.47 -1.39 10.42
C ILE A 146 3.11 0.00 10.60
N LYS A 147 4.24 0.21 9.90
CA LYS A 147 5.02 1.45 9.92
C LYS A 147 5.33 1.90 8.49
N LEU A 148 5.48 3.20 8.29
CA LEU A 148 6.03 3.71 7.04
C LEU A 148 7.50 3.31 6.93
N PRO A 149 7.99 2.96 5.73
CA PRO A 149 9.41 2.71 5.53
C PRO A 149 10.22 3.97 5.84
N PRO A 150 11.36 3.87 6.54
CA PRO A 150 12.21 5.03 6.73
C PRO A 150 12.78 5.51 5.39
N LEU A 151 13.06 6.82 5.27
CA LEU A 151 13.53 7.43 4.03
C LEU A 151 14.74 6.70 3.44
N GLY A 152 15.72 6.35 4.27
CA GLY A 152 16.93 5.64 3.84
C GLY A 152 16.71 4.22 3.32
N ALA A 153 15.55 3.61 3.58
CA ALA A 153 15.20 2.30 3.03
C ALA A 153 14.69 2.38 1.58
N LEU A 154 14.48 3.60 1.06
CA LEU A 154 13.85 3.82 -0.23
C LEU A 154 14.82 4.45 -1.23
N ARG A 155 14.76 3.96 -2.47
CA ARG A 155 15.17 4.68 -3.67
C ARG A 155 13.92 5.05 -4.45
N SER A 156 13.87 6.27 -4.98
CA SER A 156 12.69 6.71 -5.72
C SER A 156 13.07 7.69 -6.84
N GLY A 157 12.19 7.80 -7.83
CA GLY A 157 12.35 8.71 -8.95
C GLY A 157 11.19 8.60 -9.94
N ALA A 158 11.17 9.49 -10.94
CA ALA A 158 10.20 9.41 -12.01
C ALA A 158 10.26 8.03 -12.68
N GLU A 159 9.11 7.43 -13.00
CA GLU A 159 9.04 6.13 -13.67
C GLU A 159 9.65 6.19 -15.08
N LYS A 160 9.52 7.34 -15.72
CA LYS A 160 10.15 7.65 -17.01
C LYS A 160 11.31 8.60 -16.79
N PRO A 161 12.56 8.12 -16.87
CA PRO A 161 13.76 8.93 -16.59
C PRO A 161 13.91 10.15 -17.49
N GLU A 162 13.38 10.11 -18.72
CA GLU A 162 13.39 11.23 -19.67
C GLU A 162 12.55 12.42 -19.20
N GLU A 163 11.64 12.23 -18.24
CA GLU A 163 10.81 13.32 -17.72
C GLU A 163 11.50 14.06 -16.57
N GLU A 164 12.37 13.44 -15.76
CA GLU A 164 13.08 14.09 -14.63
C GLU A 164 14.19 13.24 -14.01
N GLY A 165 14.91 12.41 -14.57
CA GLY A 165 15.98 11.60 -13.97
C GLY A 165 15.63 10.98 -12.59
N LEU A 166 16.17 9.82 -12.29
CA LEU A 166 16.01 9.19 -10.97
C LEU A 166 16.82 9.98 -9.93
N LEU A 167 16.20 10.92 -9.22
CA LEU A 167 16.83 11.59 -8.10
C LEU A 167 16.75 10.69 -6.85
N PRO A 168 17.84 10.48 -6.11
CA PRO A 168 17.78 9.93 -4.77
C PRO A 168 16.81 10.73 -3.91
N ALA A 169 16.08 10.07 -3.01
CA ALA A 169 15.12 10.73 -2.13
C ALA A 169 15.73 11.94 -1.37
N GLU A 170 17.00 11.86 -1.02
CA GLU A 170 17.76 12.93 -0.36
C GLU A 170 17.92 14.19 -1.23
N GLN A 171 18.12 14.04 -2.54
CA GLN A 171 18.23 15.18 -3.45
C GLN A 171 16.90 15.88 -3.68
N LEU A 172 15.80 15.13 -3.65
CA LEU A 172 14.44 15.70 -3.70
C LEU A 172 14.13 16.57 -2.49
N LEU A 173 14.63 16.21 -1.33
CA LEU A 173 14.48 16.98 -0.09
C LEU A 173 15.37 18.23 -0.09
N ALA A 174 16.58 18.14 -0.68
CA ALA A 174 17.48 19.29 -0.81
C ALA A 174 16.89 20.37 -1.73
N LEU A 175 16.30 19.97 -2.87
CA LEU A 175 15.64 20.91 -3.79
C LEU A 175 14.46 21.66 -3.17
N LYS A 176 13.78 21.07 -2.17
CA LYS A 176 12.68 21.73 -1.44
C LYS A 176 13.13 22.66 -0.32
N ALA A 177 14.34 22.47 0.18
CA ALA A 177 14.88 23.35 1.24
C ALA A 177 15.40 24.68 0.67
N GLU A 178 15.53 24.79 -0.66
CA GLU A 178 16.00 25.97 -1.38
C GLU A 178 14.85 26.85 -1.94
N GLU A 179 13.59 26.40 -1.86
CA GLU A 179 12.37 27.17 -2.16
C GLU A 179 11.78 27.82 -0.88
#